data_8e3348bd583260e5359b07a092eaab90
#
_entry.id   8e3348bd583260e5359b07a092eaab90
#
_cell.length_a   1.000
_cell.length_b   1.000
_cell.length_c   1.000
_cell.angle_alpha   90.00
_cell.angle_beta   90.00
_cell.angle_gamma   90.00
#
_symmetry.space_group_name_H-M   'P 1'
#
loop_
_entity.id
_entity.type
_entity.pdbx_description
1 polymer ?
#
loop_
_entity_poly.entity_id
_entity_poly.type
_entity_poly.pdbx_seq_one_letter_code
_entity_poly.pdbx_strand_id
1 'polypeptide(L)'
;AHENLWKQLDIPFFLRHEPSDIAWLTRHLYGRVTHDEPIVRARLSPVGEGLQVAVYVKDQPDLFARICSYFDQQGFSILDARIHTTQHGYALDTFQISGTNLLREGGHYRDIIQLVEHGLSETLKIAAPLITASKGRLSRQSRSFPIQPRVSLRADERGQYFVLSISANDRTGLLYAIAKILAEHGISLHTARINTLGERVEDVFLLDGKNLSKDTKIQVELETEILEALAV
;
A
#
# COMPACT_ATOMS: atom_id res chain seq x y z
N ALA A 1 12.71 3.39 26.34
CA ALA A 1 12.86 3.81 24.92
C ALA A 1 11.81 3.15 24.02
N HIS A 2 11.53 1.84 24.17
CA HIS A 2 10.50 1.12 23.38
C HIS A 2 9.09 1.64 23.67
N GLU A 3 8.79 2.01 24.90
CA GLU A 3 7.49 2.50 25.34
C GLU A 3 7.05 3.76 24.59
N ASN A 4 7.97 4.61 24.16
CA ASN A 4 7.61 5.82 23.44
C ASN A 4 7.03 5.54 22.05
N LEU A 5 7.54 4.54 21.33
CA LEU A 5 6.96 4.09 20.07
C LEU A 5 5.61 3.41 20.29
N TRP A 6 5.55 2.46 21.25
CA TRP A 6 4.35 1.67 21.49
C TRP A 6 3.16 2.50 21.99
N LYS A 7 3.41 3.58 22.72
CA LYS A 7 2.36 4.54 23.12
C LYS A 7 1.72 5.27 21.94
N GLN A 8 2.38 5.30 20.80
CA GLN A 8 1.86 5.92 19.57
C GLN A 8 1.07 4.94 18.70
N LEU A 9 1.13 3.63 19.02
CA LEU A 9 0.44 2.57 18.31
C LEU A 9 -0.84 2.18 19.05
N ASP A 10 -1.85 1.81 18.30
CA ASP A 10 -3.13 1.39 18.86
C ASP A 10 -3.26 -0.16 18.93
N ILE A 11 -4.30 -0.63 19.60
CA ILE A 11 -4.58 -2.06 19.73
C ILE A 11 -4.73 -2.74 18.36
N PRO A 12 -5.44 -2.18 17.36
CA PRO A 12 -5.54 -2.75 16.03
C PRO A 12 -4.20 -2.99 15.34
N PHE A 13 -3.19 -2.14 15.59
CA PHE A 13 -1.83 -2.38 15.07
C PHE A 13 -1.27 -3.70 15.60
N PHE A 14 -1.30 -3.90 16.92
CA PHE A 14 -0.76 -5.11 17.55
C PHE A 14 -1.52 -6.38 17.15
N LEU A 15 -2.82 -6.29 16.89
CA LEU A 15 -3.63 -7.43 16.47
C LEU A 15 -3.39 -7.83 15.00
N ARG A 16 -2.84 -6.92 14.17
CA ARG A 16 -2.60 -7.16 12.73
C ARG A 16 -1.17 -7.56 12.41
N HIS A 17 -0.26 -7.47 13.36
CA HIS A 17 1.15 -7.77 13.15
C HIS A 17 1.59 -8.95 14.01
N GLU A 18 2.42 -9.81 13.43
CA GLU A 18 3.05 -10.89 14.16
C GLU A 18 4.07 -10.34 15.18
N PRO A 19 4.30 -11.02 16.31
CA PRO A 19 5.29 -10.58 17.31
C PRO A 19 6.69 -10.34 16.74
N SER A 20 7.09 -11.11 15.74
CA SER A 20 8.36 -10.95 15.03
C SER A 20 8.43 -9.67 14.22
N ASP A 21 7.30 -9.25 13.61
CA ASP A 21 7.19 -7.99 12.88
C ASP A 21 7.27 -6.80 13.85
N ILE A 22 6.53 -6.87 14.95
CA ILE A 22 6.54 -5.83 16.00
C ILE A 22 7.96 -5.66 16.56
N ALA A 23 8.65 -6.74 16.84
CA ALA A 23 10.02 -6.71 17.34
C ALA A 23 10.99 -6.11 16.32
N TRP A 24 10.84 -6.44 15.03
CA TRP A 24 11.65 -5.90 13.95
C TRP A 24 11.41 -4.40 13.76
N LEU A 25 10.16 -3.97 13.70
CA LEU A 25 9.79 -2.54 13.59
C LEU A 25 10.30 -1.76 14.80
N THR A 26 10.06 -2.27 16.01
CA THR A 26 10.52 -1.61 17.24
C THR A 26 12.04 -1.42 17.25
N ARG A 27 12.82 -2.42 16.85
CA ARG A 27 14.28 -2.34 16.80
C ARG A 27 14.79 -1.21 15.91
N HIS A 28 14.09 -0.93 14.80
CA HIS A 28 14.51 0.09 13.84
C HIS A 28 13.96 1.49 14.15
N LEU A 29 12.87 1.59 14.92
CA LEU A 29 12.14 2.84 15.11
C LEU A 29 12.20 3.40 16.52
N TYR A 30 12.54 2.61 17.56
CA TYR A 30 12.43 3.03 18.98
C TYR A 30 13.18 4.32 19.32
N GLY A 31 14.28 4.63 18.67
CA GLY A 31 15.07 5.85 18.87
C GLY A 31 14.75 7.00 17.90
N ARG A 32 13.74 6.81 17.04
CA ARG A 32 13.43 7.70 15.92
C ARG A 32 11.94 8.02 15.80
N VAL A 33 11.23 8.04 16.92
CA VAL A 33 9.75 8.20 16.97
C VAL A 33 9.29 9.52 16.34
N THR A 34 10.09 10.58 16.48
CA THR A 34 9.86 11.89 15.86
C THR A 34 11.03 12.21 14.91
N HIS A 35 11.05 11.57 13.75
CA HIS A 35 12.11 11.75 12.76
C HIS A 35 11.55 12.47 11.53
N ASP A 36 12.21 13.55 11.08
CA ASP A 36 11.71 14.36 9.98
C ASP A 36 11.89 13.70 8.61
N GLU A 37 12.88 12.83 8.47
CA GLU A 37 13.13 12.13 7.21
C GLU A 37 12.42 10.76 7.15
N PRO A 38 12.04 10.28 5.96
CA PRO A 38 11.49 8.94 5.78
C PRO A 38 12.47 7.86 6.25
N ILE A 39 11.97 6.91 7.03
CA ILE A 39 12.71 5.72 7.41
C ILE A 39 12.12 4.54 6.63
N VAL A 40 12.92 3.97 5.74
CA VAL A 40 12.57 2.75 5.00
C VAL A 40 13.48 1.63 5.46
N ARG A 41 12.90 0.47 5.79
CA ARG A 41 13.62 -0.75 6.14
C ARG A 41 13.05 -1.92 5.38
N ALA A 42 13.93 -2.75 4.87
CA ALA A 42 13.54 -3.95 4.14
C ALA A 42 14.27 -5.18 4.70
N ARG A 43 13.63 -6.32 4.60
CA ARG A 43 14.21 -7.63 4.94
C ARG A 43 13.63 -8.70 4.01
N LEU A 44 14.28 -9.86 3.98
CA LEU A 44 13.66 -11.04 3.38
C LEU A 44 12.30 -11.31 4.03
N SER A 45 11.33 -11.65 3.23
CA SER A 45 9.99 -11.96 3.74
C SER A 45 10.04 -13.12 4.75
N PRO A 46 9.46 -12.97 5.94
CA PRO A 46 9.34 -14.08 6.88
C PRO A 46 8.25 -15.09 6.49
N VAL A 47 7.39 -14.75 5.53
CA VAL A 47 6.20 -15.53 5.16
C VAL A 47 6.18 -15.96 3.69
N GLY A 48 7.31 -16.07 3.03
CA GLY A 48 7.36 -16.49 1.64
C GLY A 48 8.49 -15.84 0.84
N GLU A 49 8.35 -15.86 -0.47
CA GLU A 49 9.33 -15.21 -1.37
C GLU A 49 9.16 -13.69 -1.38
N GLY A 50 10.26 -12.98 -1.65
CA GLY A 50 10.29 -11.54 -1.80
C GLY A 50 10.79 -10.80 -0.56
N LEU A 51 10.39 -9.56 -0.42
CA LEU A 51 10.82 -8.68 0.66
C LEU A 51 9.62 -8.18 1.47
N GLN A 52 9.85 -8.02 2.76
CA GLN A 52 9.00 -7.21 3.63
C GLN A 52 9.64 -5.83 3.77
N VAL A 53 8.88 -4.78 3.46
CA VAL A 53 9.32 -3.38 3.52
C VAL A 53 8.48 -2.63 4.54
N ALA A 54 9.13 -1.90 5.43
CA ALA A 54 8.49 -0.99 6.38
C ALA A 54 8.83 0.45 6.01
N VAL A 55 7.84 1.31 6.03
CA VAL A 55 7.93 2.74 5.80
C VAL A 55 7.44 3.48 7.03
N TYR A 56 8.26 4.36 7.57
CA TYR A 56 7.90 5.23 8.68
C TYR A 56 8.20 6.68 8.31
N VAL A 57 7.18 7.50 8.22
CA VAL A 57 7.29 8.89 7.78
C VAL A 57 6.08 9.69 8.26
N LYS A 58 6.20 10.99 8.35
CA LYS A 58 5.06 11.87 8.62
C LYS A 58 3.96 11.63 7.57
N ASP A 59 2.73 11.37 8.03
CA ASP A 59 1.63 11.02 7.15
C ASP A 59 1.26 12.16 6.19
N GLN A 60 0.95 11.79 4.95
CA GLN A 60 0.58 12.70 3.86
C GLN A 60 -0.56 12.06 3.03
N PRO A 61 -1.49 12.86 2.48
CA PRO A 61 -2.65 12.33 1.76
C PRO A 61 -2.31 11.43 0.56
N ASP A 62 -1.19 11.68 -0.12
CA ASP A 62 -0.76 10.94 -1.31
C ASP A 62 0.33 9.89 -1.02
N LEU A 63 0.67 9.68 0.26
CA LEU A 63 1.80 8.82 0.65
C LEU A 63 1.68 7.40 0.09
N PHE A 64 0.51 6.78 0.25
CA PHE A 64 0.28 5.42 -0.25
C PHE A 64 0.45 5.33 -1.76
N ALA A 65 -0.09 6.29 -2.51
CA ALA A 65 0.05 6.35 -3.96
C ALA A 65 1.52 6.51 -4.39
N ARG A 66 2.30 7.31 -3.66
CA ARG A 66 3.73 7.51 -3.95
C ARG A 66 4.56 6.25 -3.69
N ILE A 67 4.25 5.52 -2.63
CA ILE A 67 4.88 4.23 -2.33
C ILE A 67 4.54 3.20 -3.42
N CYS A 68 3.26 3.09 -3.79
CA CYS A 68 2.81 2.21 -4.87
C CYS A 68 3.46 2.58 -6.22
N SER A 69 3.57 3.88 -6.52
CA SER A 69 4.26 4.37 -7.73
C SER A 69 5.71 3.93 -7.79
N TYR A 70 6.43 4.05 -6.67
CA TYR A 70 7.82 3.59 -6.61
C TYR A 70 7.94 2.09 -6.90
N PHE A 71 7.14 1.27 -6.24
CA PHE A 71 7.18 -0.18 -6.47
C PHE A 71 6.81 -0.55 -7.90
N ASP A 72 5.80 0.10 -8.48
CA ASP A 72 5.39 -0.11 -9.87
C ASP A 72 6.54 0.23 -10.85
N GLN A 73 7.21 1.37 -10.67
CA GLN A 73 8.35 1.78 -11.50
C GLN A 73 9.54 0.85 -11.39
N GLN A 74 9.77 0.26 -10.23
CA GLN A 74 10.86 -0.71 -10.00
C GLN A 74 10.48 -2.13 -10.42
N GLY A 75 9.27 -2.35 -10.93
CA GLY A 75 8.79 -3.68 -11.37
C GLY A 75 8.50 -4.64 -10.20
N PHE A 76 8.22 -4.12 -9.02
CA PHE A 76 7.75 -4.90 -7.88
C PHE A 76 6.23 -5.03 -7.89
N SER A 77 5.74 -6.21 -7.56
CA SER A 77 4.33 -6.46 -7.25
C SER A 77 4.12 -6.39 -5.74
N ILE A 78 3.07 -5.69 -5.30
CA ILE A 78 2.66 -5.65 -3.90
C ILE A 78 1.69 -6.80 -3.66
N LEU A 79 2.04 -7.70 -2.75
CA LEU A 79 1.26 -8.89 -2.40
C LEU A 79 0.39 -8.67 -1.16
N ASP A 80 0.86 -7.87 -0.22
CA ASP A 80 0.13 -7.47 0.99
C ASP A 80 0.57 -6.06 1.39
N ALA A 81 -0.35 -5.28 1.93
CA ALA A 81 -0.07 -3.97 2.49
C ALA A 81 -0.88 -3.76 3.77
N ARG A 82 -0.21 -3.29 4.80
CA ARG A 82 -0.82 -2.91 6.07
C ARG A 82 -0.48 -1.46 6.32
N ILE A 83 -1.50 -0.62 6.28
CA ILE A 83 -1.40 0.82 6.44
C ILE A 83 -1.83 1.16 7.86
N HIS A 84 -1.05 1.98 8.54
CA HIS A 84 -1.35 2.40 9.89
C HIS A 84 -0.86 3.82 10.15
N THR A 85 -1.76 4.70 10.58
CA THR A 85 -1.41 6.04 11.04
C THR A 85 -1.32 6.04 12.57
N THR A 86 -0.17 6.44 13.09
CA THR A 86 0.10 6.52 14.53
C THR A 86 -0.63 7.70 15.17
N GLN A 87 -0.77 7.70 16.50
CA GLN A 87 -1.48 8.76 17.23
C GLN A 87 -0.85 10.16 17.07
N HIS A 88 0.44 10.24 16.77
CA HIS A 88 1.16 11.50 16.54
C HIS A 88 1.33 11.87 15.06
N GLY A 89 0.55 11.22 14.15
CA GLY A 89 0.45 11.59 12.74
C GLY A 89 1.58 11.08 11.86
N TYR A 90 2.19 9.96 12.20
CA TYR A 90 3.13 9.26 11.34
C TYR A 90 2.49 8.04 10.72
N ALA A 91 2.76 7.78 9.46
CA ALA A 91 2.46 6.52 8.81
C ALA A 91 3.49 5.47 9.22
N LEU A 92 3.04 4.29 9.60
CA LEU A 92 3.83 3.09 9.79
C LEU A 92 3.26 1.98 8.92
N ASP A 93 3.70 1.95 7.69
CA ASP A 93 3.18 1.07 6.67
C ASP A 93 4.11 -0.10 6.42
N THR A 94 3.56 -1.29 6.23
CA THR A 94 4.32 -2.48 5.88
C THR A 94 3.79 -3.10 4.60
N PHE A 95 4.71 -3.50 3.73
CA PHE A 95 4.43 -4.08 2.43
C PHE A 95 5.13 -5.41 2.29
N GLN A 96 4.42 -6.39 1.76
CA GLN A 96 5.01 -7.60 1.21
C GLN A 96 5.13 -7.41 -0.29
N ILE A 97 6.35 -7.43 -0.83
CA ILE A 97 6.60 -7.23 -2.25
C ILE A 97 7.33 -8.41 -2.86
N SER A 98 7.07 -8.68 -4.13
CA SER A 98 7.81 -9.64 -4.94
C SER A 98 8.28 -8.98 -6.23
N GLY A 99 9.36 -9.48 -6.81
CA GLY A 99 9.88 -8.98 -8.08
C GLY A 99 10.59 -10.12 -8.81
N THR A 100 9.96 -10.62 -9.86
CA THR A 100 10.47 -11.77 -10.61
C THR A 100 11.74 -11.47 -11.41
N ASN A 101 11.92 -10.23 -11.86
CA ASN A 101 13.04 -9.86 -12.73
C ASN A 101 14.34 -9.60 -11.93
N LEU A 102 14.24 -8.95 -10.77
CA LEU A 102 15.43 -8.61 -9.97
C LEU A 102 16.06 -9.83 -9.28
N LEU A 103 15.24 -10.84 -8.95
CA LEU A 103 15.72 -12.07 -8.32
C LEU A 103 16.26 -13.09 -9.32
N ARG A 104 15.86 -13.02 -10.61
CA ARG A 104 16.31 -13.93 -11.68
C ARG A 104 17.66 -13.56 -12.29
N GLU A 105 18.10 -12.32 -12.20
CA GLU A 105 19.35 -11.84 -12.79
C GLU A 105 20.58 -12.02 -11.89
N GLY A 106 20.49 -12.88 -10.86
CA GLY A 106 21.62 -13.19 -9.98
C GLY A 106 22.00 -12.07 -9.01
N GLY A 107 21.12 -11.08 -8.83
CA GLY A 107 21.30 -10.02 -7.84
C GLY A 107 21.31 -10.59 -6.42
N HIS A 108 22.22 -10.09 -5.59
CA HIS A 108 22.22 -10.44 -4.17
C HIS A 108 21.06 -9.73 -3.48
N TYR A 109 20.31 -10.45 -2.65
CA TYR A 109 19.20 -9.86 -1.85
C TYR A 109 19.62 -8.59 -1.10
N ARG A 110 20.87 -8.51 -0.69
CA ARG A 110 21.41 -7.32 0.00
C ARG A 110 21.37 -6.08 -0.89
N ASP A 111 21.68 -6.20 -2.17
CA ASP A 111 21.71 -5.09 -3.11
C ASP A 111 20.28 -4.61 -3.40
N ILE A 112 19.33 -5.55 -3.49
CA ILE A 112 17.92 -5.23 -3.68
C ILE A 112 17.34 -4.54 -2.44
N ILE A 113 17.68 -5.01 -1.24
CA ILE A 113 17.28 -4.37 0.03
C ILE A 113 17.82 -2.93 0.06
N GLN A 114 19.09 -2.71 -0.25
CA GLN A 114 19.68 -1.37 -0.27
C GLN A 114 19.03 -0.48 -1.34
N LEU A 115 18.74 -1.01 -2.52
CA LEU A 115 18.04 -0.29 -3.58
C LEU A 115 16.67 0.19 -3.09
N VAL A 116 15.88 -0.70 -2.48
CA VAL A 116 14.54 -0.38 -1.97
C VAL A 116 14.62 0.62 -0.82
N GLU A 117 15.48 0.39 0.17
CA GLU A 117 15.60 1.29 1.32
C GLU A 117 16.02 2.70 0.91
N HIS A 118 17.05 2.82 0.07
CA HIS A 118 17.55 4.12 -0.37
C HIS A 118 16.60 4.77 -1.38
N GLY A 119 16.21 4.04 -2.44
CA GLY A 119 15.41 4.60 -3.52
C GLY A 119 14.03 5.07 -3.07
N LEU A 120 13.34 4.27 -2.24
CA LEU A 120 12.04 4.66 -1.71
C LEU A 120 12.19 5.83 -0.70
N SER A 121 13.20 5.82 0.17
CA SER A 121 13.46 6.93 1.08
C SER A 121 13.67 8.25 0.32
N GLU A 122 14.50 8.26 -0.72
CA GLU A 122 14.74 9.45 -1.55
C GLU A 122 13.46 9.90 -2.29
N THR A 123 12.69 8.96 -2.82
CA THR A 123 11.41 9.26 -3.47
C THR A 123 10.42 9.95 -2.52
N LEU A 124 10.39 9.55 -1.26
CA LEU A 124 9.48 10.13 -0.27
C LEU A 124 9.92 11.48 0.28
N LYS A 125 11.21 11.86 0.14
CA LYS A 125 11.71 13.20 0.50
C LYS A 125 11.26 14.28 -0.49
N ILE A 126 11.01 13.90 -1.74
CA ILE A 126 10.71 14.83 -2.82
C ILE A 126 9.18 14.85 -3.04
N ALA A 127 8.57 16.01 -2.93
CA ALA A 127 7.15 16.21 -3.28
C ALA A 127 6.99 16.28 -4.82
N ALA A 128 7.19 15.13 -5.50
CA ALA A 128 6.99 15.04 -6.94
C ALA A 128 5.52 14.73 -7.27
N PRO A 129 4.98 15.24 -8.40
CA PRO A 129 3.64 14.89 -8.84
C PRO A 129 3.53 13.39 -9.15
N LEU A 130 2.33 12.82 -8.94
CA LEU A 130 2.05 11.43 -9.28
C LEU A 130 2.10 11.26 -10.81
N ILE A 131 2.85 10.29 -11.28
CA ILE A 131 2.95 9.96 -12.71
C ILE A 131 1.77 9.08 -13.16
N THR A 132 1.66 8.83 -14.46
CA THR A 132 0.68 7.88 -14.98
C THR A 132 1.07 6.45 -14.55
N ALA A 133 0.09 5.68 -14.06
CA ALA A 133 0.30 4.28 -13.71
C ALA A 133 0.71 3.46 -14.95
N SER A 134 1.61 2.50 -14.77
CA SER A 134 1.96 1.59 -15.85
C SER A 134 0.75 0.71 -16.22
N LYS A 135 0.50 0.56 -17.53
CA LYS A 135 -0.51 -0.34 -18.04
C LYS A 135 0.11 -1.72 -18.28
N GLY A 136 0.23 -2.51 -17.21
CA GLY A 136 0.70 -3.88 -17.31
C GLY A 136 -0.20 -4.71 -18.23
N ARG A 137 0.40 -5.64 -18.97
CA ARG A 137 -0.36 -6.59 -19.80
C ARG A 137 -0.93 -7.69 -18.91
N LEU A 138 -2.20 -8.00 -19.11
CA LEU A 138 -2.79 -9.22 -18.54
C LEU A 138 -2.00 -10.45 -19.02
N SER A 139 -1.87 -11.43 -18.15
CA SER A 139 -1.29 -12.72 -18.51
C SER A 139 -2.11 -13.41 -19.60
N ARG A 140 -1.56 -14.44 -20.24
CA ARG A 140 -2.34 -15.26 -21.19
C ARG A 140 -3.54 -15.94 -20.52
N GLN A 141 -3.35 -16.37 -19.29
CA GLN A 141 -4.39 -17.07 -18.50
C GLN A 141 -5.53 -16.11 -18.13
N SER A 142 -5.22 -14.91 -17.65
CA SER A 142 -6.23 -13.87 -17.37
C SER A 142 -7.02 -13.47 -18.61
N ARG A 143 -6.39 -13.48 -19.79
CA ARG A 143 -7.08 -13.20 -21.06
C ARG A 143 -7.99 -14.33 -21.50
N SER A 144 -7.66 -15.58 -21.16
CA SER A 144 -8.48 -16.76 -21.51
C SER A 144 -9.67 -16.94 -20.57
N PHE A 145 -9.55 -16.49 -19.32
CA PHE A 145 -10.58 -16.57 -18.30
C PHE A 145 -10.74 -15.22 -17.60
N PRO A 146 -11.32 -14.21 -18.28
CA PRO A 146 -11.45 -12.87 -17.73
C PRO A 146 -12.38 -12.87 -16.52
N ILE A 147 -11.91 -12.32 -15.41
CA ILE A 147 -12.74 -12.04 -14.24
C ILE A 147 -13.46 -10.72 -14.51
N GLN A 148 -14.76 -10.72 -14.34
CA GLN A 148 -15.53 -9.49 -14.44
C GLN A 148 -15.16 -8.58 -13.27
N PRO A 149 -14.64 -7.37 -13.51
CA PRO A 149 -14.30 -6.44 -12.45
C PRO A 149 -15.50 -6.07 -11.60
N ARG A 150 -15.30 -5.97 -10.29
CA ARG A 150 -16.31 -5.53 -9.34
C ARG A 150 -15.72 -4.51 -8.40
N VAL A 151 -16.47 -3.45 -8.18
CA VAL A 151 -16.19 -2.40 -7.20
C VAL A 151 -17.41 -2.24 -6.32
N SER A 152 -17.22 -2.10 -5.02
CA SER A 152 -18.28 -1.84 -4.07
C SER A 152 -17.78 -0.86 -3.02
N LEU A 153 -18.47 0.25 -2.86
CA LEU A 153 -18.19 1.26 -1.83
C LEU A 153 -19.37 1.32 -0.86
N ARG A 154 -19.13 1.05 0.42
CA ARG A 154 -20.17 1.04 1.46
C ARG A 154 -19.69 1.77 2.69
N ALA A 155 -20.60 2.55 3.33
CA ALA A 155 -20.35 3.08 4.65
C ALA A 155 -20.20 1.94 5.67
N ASP A 156 -19.30 2.11 6.64
CA ASP A 156 -19.25 1.23 7.81
C ASP A 156 -20.48 1.42 8.70
N GLU A 157 -20.66 0.54 9.67
CA GLU A 157 -21.83 0.56 10.57
C GLU A 157 -21.98 1.88 11.35
N ARG A 158 -20.88 2.61 11.54
CA ARG A 158 -20.86 3.89 12.28
C ARG A 158 -20.87 5.11 11.38
N GLY A 159 -20.75 4.94 10.06
CA GLY A 159 -20.65 6.03 9.08
C GLY A 159 -19.38 6.87 9.19
N GLN A 160 -18.36 6.37 9.88
CA GLN A 160 -17.08 7.07 10.04
C GLN A 160 -16.12 6.76 8.92
N TYR A 161 -16.20 5.55 8.38
CA TYR A 161 -15.36 5.03 7.32
C TYR A 161 -16.20 4.49 6.17
N PHE A 162 -15.57 4.37 5.02
CA PHE A 162 -16.12 3.64 3.88
C PHE A 162 -15.25 2.43 3.57
N VAL A 163 -15.88 1.31 3.32
CA VAL A 163 -15.23 0.08 2.88
C VAL A 163 -15.32 0.02 1.36
N LEU A 164 -14.18 0.14 0.69
CA LEU A 164 -14.03 -0.08 -0.74
C LEU A 164 -13.53 -1.50 -0.96
N SER A 165 -14.33 -2.32 -1.64
CA SER A 165 -13.97 -3.70 -2.00
C SER A 165 -13.80 -3.80 -3.50
N ILE A 166 -12.69 -4.39 -3.95
CA ILE A 166 -12.31 -4.53 -5.34
C ILE A 166 -12.04 -6.00 -5.65
N SER A 167 -12.59 -6.50 -6.74
CA SER A 167 -12.26 -7.81 -7.30
C SER A 167 -12.00 -7.66 -8.79
N ALA A 168 -10.81 -8.07 -9.25
CA ALA A 168 -10.40 -7.93 -10.65
C ALA A 168 -9.28 -8.93 -11.01
N ASN A 169 -8.89 -8.94 -12.28
CA ASN A 169 -7.65 -9.59 -12.70
C ASN A 169 -6.44 -8.80 -12.19
N ASP A 170 -5.44 -9.51 -11.67
CA ASP A 170 -4.17 -8.90 -11.29
C ASP A 170 -3.40 -8.40 -12.52
N ARG A 171 -2.80 -7.24 -12.39
CA ARG A 171 -1.88 -6.67 -13.37
C ARG A 171 -0.92 -5.67 -12.72
N THR A 172 0.23 -5.53 -13.31
CA THR A 172 1.21 -4.51 -12.89
C THR A 172 0.58 -3.12 -12.94
N GLY A 173 0.83 -2.32 -11.92
CA GLY A 173 0.31 -0.95 -11.81
C GLY A 173 -1.13 -0.82 -11.34
N LEU A 174 -1.85 -1.93 -11.10
CA LEU A 174 -3.26 -1.87 -10.68
C LEU A 174 -3.42 -1.15 -9.34
N LEU A 175 -2.68 -1.58 -8.34
CA LEU A 175 -2.76 -0.97 -7.00
C LEU A 175 -2.37 0.51 -7.03
N TYR A 176 -1.34 0.86 -7.82
CA TYR A 176 -0.96 2.25 -8.00
C TYR A 176 -2.08 3.07 -8.68
N ALA A 177 -2.74 2.52 -9.70
CA ALA A 177 -3.85 3.21 -10.35
C ALA A 177 -4.99 3.52 -9.36
N ILE A 178 -5.36 2.54 -8.51
CA ILE A 178 -6.36 2.73 -7.45
C ILE A 178 -5.90 3.78 -6.44
N ALA A 179 -4.67 3.66 -5.94
CA ALA A 179 -4.11 4.60 -4.97
C ALA A 179 -4.06 6.03 -5.51
N LYS A 180 -3.74 6.20 -6.80
CA LYS A 180 -3.72 7.50 -7.48
C LYS A 180 -5.11 8.11 -7.55
N ILE A 181 -6.12 7.34 -7.93
CA ILE A 181 -7.52 7.80 -7.98
C ILE A 181 -7.96 8.27 -6.57
N LEU A 182 -7.68 7.50 -5.52
CA LEU A 182 -8.00 7.90 -4.15
C LEU A 182 -7.32 9.22 -3.78
N ALA A 183 -6.04 9.40 -4.12
CA ALA A 183 -5.30 10.62 -3.85
C ALA A 183 -5.85 11.83 -4.63
N GLU A 184 -6.21 11.66 -5.90
CA GLU A 184 -6.79 12.71 -6.76
C GLU A 184 -8.15 13.19 -6.24
N HIS A 185 -8.95 12.30 -5.64
CA HIS A 185 -10.19 12.67 -4.93
C HIS A 185 -9.96 13.18 -3.49
N GLY A 186 -8.71 13.31 -3.05
CA GLY A 186 -8.38 13.76 -1.69
C GLY A 186 -8.89 12.81 -0.60
N ILE A 187 -8.99 11.53 -0.91
CA ILE A 187 -9.48 10.49 0.01
C ILE A 187 -8.29 9.88 0.75
N SER A 188 -8.32 9.99 2.08
CA SER A 188 -7.31 9.39 2.95
C SER A 188 -7.61 7.91 3.18
N LEU A 189 -6.57 7.11 3.10
CA LEU A 189 -6.60 5.68 3.37
C LEU A 189 -6.31 5.44 4.86
N HIS A 190 -7.21 4.71 5.53
CA HIS A 190 -7.03 4.31 6.93
C HIS A 190 -6.36 2.93 7.03
N THR A 191 -6.83 1.95 6.26
CA THR A 191 -6.19 0.64 6.13
C THR A 191 -6.34 0.10 4.71
N ALA A 192 -5.42 -0.75 4.28
CA ALA A 192 -5.54 -1.55 3.08
C ALA A 192 -5.22 -3.01 3.39
N ARG A 193 -5.99 -3.89 2.81
CA ARG A 193 -5.72 -5.32 2.76
C ARG A 193 -5.68 -5.73 1.30
N ILE A 194 -4.49 -6.01 0.84
CA ILE A 194 -4.21 -6.45 -0.53
C ILE A 194 -4.12 -7.97 -0.51
N ASN A 195 -4.85 -8.64 -1.37
CA ASN A 195 -4.87 -10.08 -1.44
C ASN A 195 -4.86 -10.54 -2.90
N THR A 196 -3.71 -11.00 -3.35
CA THR A 196 -3.53 -11.54 -4.69
C THR A 196 -3.58 -13.07 -4.64
N LEU A 197 -4.60 -13.65 -5.26
CA LEU A 197 -4.84 -15.09 -5.36
C LEU A 197 -4.61 -15.55 -6.79
N GLY A 198 -3.36 -15.87 -7.12
CA GLY A 198 -2.98 -16.20 -8.50
C GLY A 198 -3.13 -14.97 -9.39
N GLU A 199 -4.09 -15.03 -10.32
CA GLU A 199 -4.38 -13.94 -11.27
C GLU A 199 -5.56 -13.05 -10.86
N ARG A 200 -6.10 -13.26 -9.66
CA ARG A 200 -7.21 -12.50 -9.11
C ARG A 200 -6.75 -11.68 -7.92
N VAL A 201 -7.12 -10.42 -7.90
CA VAL A 201 -7.01 -9.57 -6.73
C VAL A 201 -8.36 -9.46 -6.03
N GLU A 202 -8.30 -9.48 -4.71
CA GLU A 202 -9.42 -9.18 -3.81
C GLU A 202 -8.94 -8.21 -2.74
N ASP A 203 -9.07 -6.93 -3.05
CA ASP A 203 -8.53 -5.86 -2.23
C ASP A 203 -9.64 -5.19 -1.45
N VAL A 204 -9.35 -4.86 -0.20
CA VAL A 204 -10.27 -4.14 0.68
C VAL A 204 -9.55 -2.95 1.29
N PHE A 205 -10.11 -1.76 1.08
CA PHE A 205 -9.60 -0.50 1.61
C PHE A 205 -10.61 0.09 2.59
N LEU A 206 -10.12 0.56 3.73
CA LEU A 206 -10.89 1.34 4.66
C LEU A 206 -10.52 2.82 4.46
N LEU A 207 -11.47 3.60 3.99
CA LEU A 207 -11.30 4.99 3.58
C LEU A 207 -11.87 5.94 4.64
N ASP A 208 -11.26 7.10 4.84
CA ASP A 208 -11.82 8.15 5.68
C ASP A 208 -13.14 8.68 5.08
N GLY A 209 -14.20 8.66 5.86
CA GLY A 209 -15.54 9.02 5.42
C GLY A 209 -15.82 10.53 5.32
N LYS A 210 -14.91 11.42 5.74
CA LYS A 210 -15.19 12.86 5.88
C LYS A 210 -15.71 13.53 4.61
N ASN A 211 -15.18 13.17 3.46
CA ASN A 211 -15.61 13.71 2.16
C ASN A 211 -16.67 12.83 1.51
N LEU A 212 -16.58 11.51 1.68
CA LEU A 212 -17.49 10.55 1.06
C LEU A 212 -18.90 10.59 1.66
N SER A 213 -19.04 10.85 2.95
CA SER A 213 -20.36 10.92 3.63
C SER A 213 -21.19 12.14 3.23
N LYS A 214 -20.56 13.18 2.70
CA LYS A 214 -21.21 14.45 2.38
C LYS A 214 -21.78 14.52 0.97
N ASP A 215 -21.24 13.71 0.05
CA ASP A 215 -21.58 13.82 -1.37
C ASP A 215 -21.63 12.46 -2.06
N THR A 216 -22.82 11.98 -2.33
CA THR A 216 -23.07 10.75 -3.09
C THR A 216 -22.48 10.79 -4.50
N LYS A 217 -22.33 11.99 -5.08
CA LYS A 217 -21.75 12.17 -6.41
C LYS A 217 -20.28 11.72 -6.40
N ILE A 218 -19.52 12.12 -5.39
CA ILE A 218 -18.11 11.69 -5.23
C ILE A 218 -18.02 10.16 -5.11
N GLN A 219 -18.97 9.51 -4.40
CA GLN A 219 -19.00 8.05 -4.29
C GLN A 219 -19.17 7.39 -5.65
N VAL A 220 -20.11 7.86 -6.46
CA VAL A 220 -20.39 7.33 -7.81
C VAL A 220 -19.21 7.58 -8.76
N GLU A 221 -18.65 8.77 -8.74
CA GLU A 221 -17.47 9.12 -9.55
C GLU A 221 -16.28 8.21 -9.21
N LEU A 222 -16.01 8.02 -7.92
CA LEU A 222 -14.94 7.15 -7.45
C LEU A 222 -15.12 5.69 -7.89
N GLU A 223 -16.32 5.12 -7.70
CA GLU A 223 -16.62 3.74 -8.14
C GLU A 223 -16.46 3.61 -9.66
N THR A 224 -16.91 4.60 -10.43
CA THR A 224 -16.84 4.61 -11.89
C THR A 224 -15.40 4.65 -12.38
N GLU A 225 -14.59 5.58 -11.86
CA GLU A 225 -13.19 5.72 -12.26
C GLU A 225 -12.36 4.50 -11.88
N ILE A 226 -12.61 3.92 -10.70
CA ILE A 226 -11.94 2.67 -10.31
C ILE A 226 -12.37 1.54 -11.24
N LEU A 227 -13.65 1.39 -11.54
CA LEU A 227 -14.15 0.34 -12.45
C LEU A 227 -13.55 0.47 -13.85
N GLU A 228 -13.44 1.69 -14.38
CA GLU A 228 -12.77 1.97 -15.66
C GLU A 228 -11.27 1.59 -15.61
N ALA A 229 -10.59 1.91 -14.51
CA ALA A 229 -9.20 1.51 -14.32
C ALA A 229 -9.02 -0.01 -14.25
N LEU A 230 -10.02 -0.75 -13.77
CA LEU A 230 -9.99 -2.23 -13.70
C LEU A 230 -10.28 -2.90 -15.06
N ALA A 231 -11.01 -2.22 -15.94
CA ALA A 231 -11.52 -2.80 -17.20
C ALA A 231 -10.49 -2.83 -18.35
N VAL A 232 -9.26 -2.37 -18.15
CA VAL A 232 -8.21 -2.21 -19.18
C VAL A 232 -7.34 -3.45 -19.36
#